data_cca9182eaf7d93b2cc307b8e297bf2d1
#
_entry.id   cca9182eaf7d93b2cc307b8e297bf2d1
#
_cell.length_a   1.000
_cell.length_b   1.000
_cell.length_c   1.000
_cell.angle_alpha   90.00
_cell.angle_beta   90.00
_cell.angle_gamma   90.00
#
_symmetry.space_group_name_H-M   'P 1'
#
loop_
_entity.id
_entity.type
_entity.pdbx_description
1 polymer ?
#
loop_
_entity_poly.entity_id
_entity_poly.type
_entity_poly.pdbx_seq_one_letter_code
_entity_poly.pdbx_strand_id
1 'polypeptide(L)'
;MNPEITEKLKSAKRRLAERYGVSRLGVFGSYARGEEHGGSDVDILIEFKKTPDLFEFFEIEEFLEDALGAKIDLVREQALKHRIKSRVLAEVVYI
;
A
#
# COMPACT_ATOMS: atom_id res chain seq x y z
N MET A 1 13.51 2.44 -5.14
CA MET A 1 12.57 1.46 -4.58
C MET A 1 12.71 0.13 -5.30
N ASN A 2 12.42 -0.97 -4.62
CA ASN A 2 12.56 -2.33 -5.15
C ASN A 2 11.73 -2.51 -6.43
N PRO A 3 12.36 -2.82 -7.59
CA PRO A 3 11.63 -2.92 -8.86
C PRO A 3 10.64 -4.08 -8.92
N GLU A 4 10.91 -5.17 -8.23
CA GLU A 4 10.00 -6.32 -8.19
C GLU A 4 8.69 -5.95 -7.50
N ILE A 5 8.77 -5.26 -6.37
CA ILE A 5 7.60 -4.78 -5.62
C ILE A 5 6.83 -3.77 -6.47
N THR A 6 7.54 -2.84 -7.12
CA THR A 6 6.91 -1.84 -7.98
C THR A 6 6.10 -2.48 -9.11
N GLU A 7 6.66 -3.46 -9.79
CA GLU A 7 5.96 -4.13 -10.90
C GLU A 7 4.75 -4.93 -10.42
N LYS A 8 4.88 -5.62 -9.31
CA LYS A 8 3.77 -6.37 -8.72
C LYS A 8 2.64 -5.45 -8.30
N LEU A 9 2.96 -4.30 -7.72
CA LEU A 9 1.96 -3.30 -7.34
C LEU A 9 1.28 -2.68 -8.53
N LYS A 10 2.01 -2.39 -9.60
CA LYS A 10 1.42 -1.89 -10.84
C LYS A 10 0.39 -2.87 -11.41
N SER A 11 0.72 -4.16 -11.41
CA SER A 11 -0.20 -5.19 -11.87
C SER A 11 -1.44 -5.29 -10.98
N ALA A 12 -1.27 -5.16 -9.67
CA ALA A 12 -2.37 -5.24 -8.71
C ALA A 12 -3.27 -4.01 -8.75
N LYS A 13 -2.71 -2.83 -9.01
CA LYS A 13 -3.42 -1.55 -8.92
C LYS A 13 -4.68 -1.51 -9.77
N ARG A 14 -4.59 -1.98 -11.00
CA ARG A 14 -5.74 -1.97 -11.92
C ARG A 14 -6.91 -2.78 -11.37
N ARG A 15 -6.61 -3.98 -10.88
CA ARG A 15 -7.62 -4.88 -10.32
C ARG A 15 -8.26 -4.28 -9.06
N LEU A 16 -7.44 -3.67 -8.22
CA LEU A 16 -7.92 -3.02 -7.01
C LEU A 16 -8.81 -1.83 -7.34
N ALA A 17 -8.47 -1.05 -8.36
CA ALA A 17 -9.29 0.06 -8.80
C ALA A 17 -10.64 -0.42 -9.33
N GLU A 18 -10.65 -1.45 -10.17
CA GLU A 18 -11.87 -1.97 -10.79
C GLU A 18 -12.79 -2.67 -9.78
N ARG A 19 -12.21 -3.46 -8.88
CA ARG A 19 -12.99 -4.29 -7.95
C ARG A 19 -13.39 -3.56 -6.67
N TYR A 20 -12.51 -2.74 -6.13
CA TYR A 20 -12.70 -2.12 -4.81
C TYR A 20 -12.75 -0.60 -4.84
N GLY A 21 -12.62 0.00 -6.00
CA GLY A 21 -12.66 1.45 -6.12
C GLY A 21 -11.43 2.15 -5.52
N VAL A 22 -10.28 1.48 -5.52
CA VAL A 22 -9.02 2.08 -5.06
C VAL A 22 -8.66 3.23 -5.99
N SER A 23 -8.49 4.43 -5.42
CA SER A 23 -8.17 5.64 -6.16
C SER A 23 -6.69 5.97 -6.11
N ARG A 24 -5.97 5.53 -5.09
CA ARG A 24 -4.57 5.85 -4.90
C ARG A 24 -3.86 4.71 -4.17
N LEU A 25 -2.65 4.39 -4.63
CA LEU A 25 -1.83 3.34 -4.06
C LEU A 25 -0.38 3.81 -4.04
N GLY A 26 0.28 3.69 -2.89
CA GLY A 26 1.68 4.08 -2.76
C GLY A 26 2.41 3.22 -1.75
N VAL A 27 3.74 3.33 -1.76
CA VAL A 27 4.63 2.64 -0.83
C VAL A 27 5.35 3.69 0.00
N PHE A 28 5.42 3.48 1.29
CA PHE A 28 6.22 4.31 2.18
C PHE A 28 7.08 3.42 3.07
N GLY A 29 7.76 3.99 4.06
CA GLY A 29 8.60 3.22 4.98
C GLY A 29 9.88 2.70 4.34
N SER A 30 10.39 1.59 4.86
CA SER A 30 11.72 1.08 4.49
C SER A 30 11.85 0.76 3.01
N TYR A 31 10.83 0.17 2.40
CA TYR A 31 10.86 -0.14 0.96
C TYR A 31 10.94 1.13 0.10
N ALA A 32 10.24 2.18 0.48
CA ALA A 32 10.29 3.45 -0.25
C ALA A 32 11.67 4.10 -0.14
N ARG A 33 12.33 3.95 1.01
CA ARG A 33 13.65 4.52 1.25
C ARG A 33 14.80 3.66 0.72
N GLY A 34 14.51 2.45 0.24
CA GLY A 34 15.54 1.51 -0.19
C GLY A 34 16.33 0.90 0.97
N GLU A 35 15.72 0.84 2.15
CA GLU A 35 16.35 0.36 3.40
C GLU A 35 15.78 -0.98 3.87
N GLU A 36 15.01 -1.65 3.03
CA GLU A 36 14.37 -2.91 3.41
C GLU A 36 15.41 -4.01 3.63
N HIS A 37 15.04 -4.95 4.49
CA HIS A 37 15.79 -6.17 4.76
C HIS A 37 14.82 -7.35 4.81
N GLY A 38 15.30 -8.58 4.98
CA GLY A 38 14.50 -9.79 4.89
C GLY A 38 13.28 -9.88 5.81
N GLY A 39 13.25 -9.11 6.90
CA GLY A 39 12.13 -9.08 7.83
C GLY A 39 11.24 -7.85 7.69
N SER A 40 11.49 -7.00 6.71
CA SER A 40 10.71 -5.77 6.54
C SER A 40 9.33 -6.06 5.96
N ASP A 41 8.29 -5.41 6.53
CA ASP A 41 6.96 -5.39 5.95
C ASP A 41 6.91 -4.32 4.86
N VAL A 42 6.04 -4.51 3.88
CA VAL A 42 5.80 -3.48 2.85
C VAL A 42 4.71 -2.55 3.37
N ASP A 43 5.06 -1.31 3.61
CA ASP A 43 4.11 -0.29 4.08
C ASP A 43 3.40 0.32 2.88
N ILE A 44 2.09 0.11 2.81
CA ILE A 44 1.27 0.53 1.67
C ILE A 44 0.25 1.57 2.11
N LEU A 45 0.26 2.70 1.42
CA LEU A 45 -0.73 3.75 1.59
C LEU A 45 -1.81 3.55 0.53
N ILE A 46 -3.08 3.51 0.96
CA ILE A 46 -4.19 3.27 0.06
C ILE A 46 -5.32 4.25 0.31
N GLU A 47 -5.98 4.68 -0.78
CA GLU A 47 -7.21 5.46 -0.70
C GLU A 47 -8.23 4.96 -1.68
N PHE A 48 -9.48 5.29 -1.43
CA PHE A 48 -10.65 4.77 -2.14
C PHE A 48 -11.55 5.89 -2.59
N LYS A 49 -12.26 5.66 -3.69
CA LYS A 49 -13.35 6.54 -4.13
C LYS A 49 -14.55 6.42 -3.19
N LYS A 50 -14.75 5.21 -2.66
CA LYS A 50 -15.82 4.91 -1.72
C LYS A 50 -15.23 4.06 -0.60
N THR A 51 -15.48 4.42 0.65
CA THR A 51 -14.96 3.70 1.80
C THR A 51 -15.39 2.23 1.75
N PRO A 52 -14.43 1.29 1.79
CA PRO A 52 -14.74 -0.13 1.82
C PRO A 52 -15.26 -0.53 3.20
N ASP A 53 -16.00 -1.63 3.26
CA ASP A 53 -16.32 -2.23 4.55
C ASP A 53 -15.08 -3.01 5.06
N LEU A 54 -15.18 -3.50 6.28
CA LEU A 54 -14.07 -4.19 6.93
C LEU A 54 -13.68 -5.48 6.20
N PHE A 55 -14.65 -6.21 5.69
CA PHE A 55 -14.37 -7.46 4.96
C PHE A 55 -13.64 -7.18 3.65
N GLU A 56 -14.04 -6.16 2.93
CA GLU A 56 -13.37 -5.73 1.70
C GLU A 56 -11.93 -5.30 1.99
N PHE A 57 -11.73 -4.58 3.09
CA PHE A 57 -10.39 -4.15 3.49
C PHE A 57 -9.47 -5.35 3.75
N PHE A 58 -9.95 -6.36 4.47
CA PHE A 58 -9.19 -7.59 4.71
C PHE A 58 -8.92 -8.38 3.44
N GLU A 59 -9.88 -8.41 2.51
CA GLU A 59 -9.68 -9.06 1.21
C GLU A 59 -8.55 -8.38 0.43
N ILE A 60 -8.48 -7.06 0.49
CA ILE A 60 -7.43 -6.29 -0.18
C ILE A 60 -6.06 -6.61 0.43
N GLU A 61 -5.97 -6.65 1.77
CA GLU A 61 -4.73 -7.04 2.45
C GLU A 61 -4.25 -8.41 2.00
N GLU A 62 -5.13 -9.38 2.01
CA GLU A 62 -4.81 -10.75 1.61
C GLU A 62 -4.39 -10.83 0.16
N PHE A 63 -5.11 -10.15 -0.72
CA PHE A 63 -4.77 -10.07 -2.14
C PHE A 63 -3.38 -9.49 -2.37
N LEU A 64 -3.05 -8.41 -1.67
CA LEU A 64 -1.75 -7.76 -1.81
C LEU A 64 -0.62 -8.62 -1.23
N GLU A 65 -0.84 -9.27 -0.10
CA GLU A 65 0.16 -10.17 0.48
C GLU A 65 0.46 -11.33 -0.47
N ASP A 66 -0.56 -11.90 -1.06
CA ASP A 66 -0.40 -12.98 -2.03
C ASP A 66 0.32 -12.49 -3.29
N ALA A 67 -0.06 -11.33 -3.79
CA ALA A 67 0.54 -10.75 -5.00
C ALA A 67 2.00 -10.39 -4.80
N LEU A 68 2.36 -9.85 -3.64
CA LEU A 68 3.72 -9.41 -3.34
C LEU A 68 4.62 -10.52 -2.79
N GLY A 69 4.03 -11.57 -2.25
CA GLY A 69 4.78 -12.62 -1.56
C GLY A 69 5.48 -12.11 -0.31
N ALA A 70 4.89 -11.13 0.37
CA ALA A 70 5.47 -10.49 1.55
C ALA A 70 4.36 -10.01 2.46
N LYS A 71 4.67 -9.84 3.73
CA LYS A 71 3.75 -9.19 4.66
C LYS A 71 3.62 -7.72 4.33
N ILE A 72 2.42 -7.20 4.45
CA ILE A 72 2.16 -5.78 4.21
C ILE A 72 1.54 -5.13 5.44
N ASP A 73 1.71 -3.83 5.53
CA ASP A 73 1.01 -2.97 6.48
C ASP A 73 0.19 -1.99 5.65
N LEU A 74 -1.12 -2.22 5.58
CA LEU A 74 -2.02 -1.45 4.73
C LEU A 74 -2.69 -0.36 5.53
N VAL A 75 -2.46 0.89 5.15
CA VAL A 75 -2.90 2.07 5.89
C VAL A 75 -3.62 3.04 4.95
N ARG A 76 -4.76 3.55 5.41
CA ARG A 76 -5.45 4.64 4.73
C ARG A 76 -4.86 5.98 5.16
N GLU A 77 -4.72 6.90 4.21
CA GLU A 77 -4.22 8.24 4.49
C GLU A 77 -5.01 8.91 5.63
N GLN A 78 -6.33 8.75 5.62
CA GLN A 78 -7.22 9.32 6.65
C GLN A 78 -6.99 8.74 8.04
N ALA A 79 -6.44 7.54 8.14
CA ALA A 79 -6.16 6.88 9.41
C ALA A 79 -4.84 7.31 10.03
N LEU A 80 -4.00 8.01 9.28
CA LEU A 80 -2.71 8.46 9.77
C LEU A 80 -2.88 9.64 10.75
N LYS A 81 -2.22 9.54 11.89
CA LYS A 81 -2.15 10.64 12.84
C LYS A 81 -1.40 11.82 12.21
N HIS A 82 -1.83 13.03 12.53
CA HIS A 82 -1.29 14.25 11.95
C HIS A 82 0.25 14.31 11.95
N ARG A 83 0.89 13.94 13.06
CA ARG A 83 2.36 13.94 13.18
C ARG A 83 3.04 13.00 12.19
N ILE A 84 2.43 11.84 11.97
CA ILE A 84 3.00 10.78 11.12
C ILE A 84 2.67 11.05 9.65
N LYS A 85 1.51 11.63 9.40
CA LYS A 85 0.99 11.90 8.06
C LYS A 85 1.96 12.74 7.22
N SER A 86 2.48 13.82 7.77
CA SER A 86 3.44 14.69 7.06
C SER A 86 4.66 13.92 6.61
N ARG A 87 5.22 13.09 7.48
CA ARG A 87 6.40 12.29 7.17
C ARG A 87 6.11 11.22 6.13
N VAL A 88 4.99 10.53 6.26
CA VAL A 88 4.59 9.51 5.28
C VAL A 88 4.38 10.12 3.91
N LEU A 89 3.66 11.24 3.84
CA LEU A 89 3.39 11.91 2.56
C LEU A 89 4.67 12.46 1.91
N ALA A 90 5.68 12.81 2.72
CA ALA A 90 6.96 13.29 2.20
C ALA A 90 7.80 12.18 1.58
N GLU A 91 7.61 10.92 2.01
CA GLU A 91 8.41 9.80 1.51
C GLU A 91 7.66 8.84 0.58
N VAL A 92 6.33 8.93 0.52
CA VAL A 92 5.53 7.98 -0.25
C VAL A 92 5.88 8.02 -1.74
N VAL A 93 5.98 6.83 -2.33
CA VAL A 93 6.15 6.65 -3.77
C VAL A 93 4.83 6.09 -4.30
N TYR A 94 4.08 6.91 -5.03
CA TYR A 94 2.82 6.48 -5.61
C TYR A 94 3.04 5.61 -6.85
N ILE A 95 2.19 4.60 -6.97
CA ILE A 95 2.23 3.69 -8.11
C ILE A 95 1.30 4.17 -9.22
#